data_d444740516c14b2514c28c11c946b5eb
#
_entry.id   d444740516c14b2514c28c11c946b5eb
#
_cell.length_a   1.000
_cell.length_b   1.000
_cell.length_c   1.000
_cell.angle_alpha   90.00
_cell.angle_beta   90.00
_cell.angle_gamma   90.00
#
_symmetry.space_group_name_H-M   'P 1'
#
loop_
_entity.id
_entity.type
_entity.pdbx_description
1 polymer ?
#
loop_
_entity_poly.entity_id
_entity_poly.type
_entity_poly.pdbx_seq_one_letter_code
_entity_poly.pdbx_strand_id
1 'polypeptide(L)'
;MFKQVKSKKVYQHVVEQIQVMVMNGELKKGDKLPTERDLAEQLGVSRTSIREALRSLEMVGLVESRQGEGNFIGGNIRGTFFEPLSVMFMLNHGDPRDILELRMVIEVEAASLAAKRVKMEGREEDIKELNDILQKLREASNEEESSNIDLQLHYKISEITGNYLIMMLLDTISSLMETFIESARGMILVDSENKEKLFSEHQNI
;
A
#
# COMPACT_ATOMS: atom_id res chain seq x y z
N MET A 1 -8.30 -46.91 15.28
CA MET A 1 -9.09 -45.95 14.53
C MET A 1 -8.14 -45.06 13.74
N PHE A 2 -8.11 -45.09 12.40
CA PHE A 2 -7.20 -44.32 11.57
C PHE A 2 -7.65 -42.82 11.58
N LYS A 3 -6.69 -41.89 11.76
CA LYS A 3 -6.95 -40.49 11.59
C LYS A 3 -6.66 -40.07 10.15
N GLN A 4 -7.57 -39.31 9.56
CA GLN A 4 -7.39 -38.75 8.21
C GLN A 4 -6.15 -37.84 8.16
N VAL A 5 -5.19 -38.16 7.31
CA VAL A 5 -4.02 -37.32 7.06
C VAL A 5 -4.45 -36.20 6.15
N LYS A 6 -4.47 -34.97 6.64
CA LYS A 6 -4.63 -33.77 5.80
C LYS A 6 -3.28 -33.49 5.13
N SER A 7 -3.07 -34.01 3.93
CA SER A 7 -1.93 -33.56 3.12
C SER A 7 -2.21 -32.15 2.58
N LYS A 8 -1.21 -31.28 2.61
CA LYS A 8 -1.29 -30.02 1.90
C LYS A 8 -1.53 -30.27 0.42
N LYS A 9 -2.37 -29.45 -0.22
CA LYS A 9 -2.60 -29.56 -1.67
C LYS A 9 -1.31 -29.20 -2.42
N VAL A 10 -1.08 -29.83 -3.56
CA VAL A 10 0.14 -29.67 -4.37
C VAL A 10 0.43 -28.20 -4.67
N TYR A 11 -0.59 -27.40 -5.01
CA TYR A 11 -0.41 -25.99 -5.31
C TYR A 11 0.13 -25.19 -4.09
N GLN A 12 -0.20 -25.60 -2.86
CA GLN A 12 0.30 -24.92 -1.65
C GLN A 12 1.81 -25.12 -1.48
N HIS A 13 2.35 -26.27 -1.86
CA HIS A 13 3.79 -26.48 -1.88
C HIS A 13 4.49 -25.60 -2.91
N VAL A 14 3.87 -25.42 -4.09
CA VAL A 14 4.39 -24.51 -5.12
C VAL A 14 4.39 -23.05 -4.61
N VAL A 15 3.30 -22.62 -3.97
CA VAL A 15 3.19 -21.28 -3.33
C VAL A 15 4.31 -21.08 -2.32
N GLU A 16 4.47 -22.03 -1.38
CA GLU A 16 5.50 -21.97 -0.34
C GLU A 16 6.92 -21.91 -0.94
N GLN A 17 7.19 -22.67 -1.98
CA GLN A 17 8.50 -22.67 -2.63
C GLN A 17 8.81 -21.31 -3.26
N ILE A 18 7.89 -20.73 -4.00
CA ILE A 18 8.07 -19.39 -4.60
C ILE A 18 8.25 -18.34 -3.50
N GLN A 19 7.46 -18.38 -2.42
CA GLN A 19 7.62 -17.49 -1.29
C GLN A 19 9.00 -17.58 -0.65
N VAL A 20 9.51 -18.80 -0.43
CA VAL A 20 10.84 -19.04 0.12
C VAL A 20 11.93 -18.48 -0.81
N MET A 21 11.81 -18.67 -2.12
CA MET A 21 12.77 -18.13 -3.09
C MET A 21 12.79 -16.60 -3.07
N VAL A 22 11.63 -15.94 -2.89
CA VAL A 22 11.55 -14.48 -2.72
C VAL A 22 12.18 -14.06 -1.39
N MET A 23 11.89 -14.76 -0.30
CA MET A 23 12.46 -14.47 1.03
C MET A 23 14.00 -14.62 1.06
N ASN A 24 14.52 -15.60 0.31
CA ASN A 24 15.96 -15.81 0.18
C ASN A 24 16.64 -14.85 -0.82
N GLY A 25 15.87 -14.02 -1.54
CA GLY A 25 16.39 -13.12 -2.55
C GLY A 25 16.79 -13.79 -3.87
N GLU A 26 16.44 -15.06 -4.05
CA GLU A 26 16.62 -15.81 -5.30
C GLU A 26 15.70 -15.30 -6.41
N LEU A 27 14.49 -14.86 -6.03
CA LEU A 27 13.54 -14.16 -6.90
C LEU A 27 13.34 -12.73 -6.36
N LYS A 28 13.46 -11.74 -7.24
CA LYS A 28 13.35 -10.32 -6.91
C LYS A 28 12.13 -9.70 -7.60
N LYS A 29 11.67 -8.58 -7.07
CA LYS A 29 10.62 -7.77 -7.69
C LYS A 29 10.97 -7.46 -9.15
N GLY A 30 10.06 -7.77 -10.05
CA GLY A 30 10.20 -7.58 -11.49
C GLY A 30 10.76 -8.79 -12.23
N ASP A 31 11.27 -9.81 -11.54
CA ASP A 31 11.77 -11.02 -12.18
C ASP A 31 10.63 -11.76 -12.87
N LYS A 32 10.89 -12.20 -14.09
CA LYS A 32 9.96 -13.01 -14.88
C LYS A 32 10.03 -14.46 -14.42
N LEU A 33 8.87 -15.01 -14.05
CA LEU A 33 8.77 -16.45 -13.76
C LEU A 33 8.81 -17.29 -15.05
N PRO A 34 9.31 -18.54 -14.98
CA PRO A 34 9.17 -19.49 -16.07
C PRO A 34 7.69 -19.68 -16.46
N THR A 35 7.45 -20.16 -17.68
CA THR A 35 6.07 -20.39 -18.12
C THR A 35 5.37 -21.46 -17.28
N GLU A 36 4.03 -21.46 -17.26
CA GLU A 36 3.26 -22.49 -16.55
C GLU A 36 3.71 -23.92 -16.95
N ARG A 37 4.10 -24.10 -18.21
CA ARG A 37 4.58 -25.38 -18.71
C ARG A 37 5.93 -25.74 -18.12
N ASP A 38 6.86 -24.79 -18.14
CA ASP A 38 8.22 -25.04 -17.67
C ASP A 38 8.24 -25.20 -16.13
N LEU A 39 7.43 -24.44 -15.40
CA LEU A 39 7.24 -24.63 -13.95
C LEU A 39 6.65 -26.02 -13.64
N ALA A 40 5.66 -26.47 -14.41
CA ALA A 40 5.07 -27.78 -14.22
C ALA A 40 6.09 -28.91 -14.44
N GLU A 41 6.95 -28.77 -15.46
CA GLU A 41 8.01 -29.71 -15.76
C GLU A 41 9.11 -29.71 -14.69
N GLN A 42 9.60 -28.51 -14.30
CA GLN A 42 10.66 -28.37 -13.28
C GLN A 42 10.23 -28.88 -11.90
N LEU A 43 8.97 -28.64 -11.52
CA LEU A 43 8.45 -29.03 -10.21
C LEU A 43 7.79 -30.42 -10.19
N GLY A 44 7.67 -31.08 -11.35
CA GLY A 44 7.05 -32.41 -11.45
C GLY A 44 5.57 -32.43 -11.07
N VAL A 45 4.82 -31.34 -11.33
CA VAL A 45 3.42 -31.17 -10.95
C VAL A 45 2.53 -30.86 -12.16
N SER A 46 1.21 -30.96 -11.99
CA SER A 46 0.28 -30.64 -13.06
C SER A 46 0.25 -29.12 -13.35
N ARG A 47 0.00 -28.74 -14.63
CA ARG A 47 -0.22 -27.34 -15.01
C ARG A 47 -1.38 -26.71 -14.26
N THR A 48 -2.40 -27.50 -13.90
CA THR A 48 -3.53 -27.03 -13.10
C THR A 48 -3.08 -26.60 -11.72
N SER A 49 -2.18 -27.37 -11.07
CA SER A 49 -1.61 -27.01 -9.77
C SER A 49 -0.74 -25.76 -9.85
N ILE A 50 0.03 -25.59 -10.93
CA ILE A 50 0.81 -24.36 -11.18
C ILE A 50 -0.12 -23.16 -11.33
N ARG A 51 -1.16 -23.26 -12.15
CA ARG A 51 -2.12 -22.18 -12.36
C ARG A 51 -2.85 -21.78 -11.07
N GLU A 52 -3.23 -22.75 -10.26
CA GLU A 52 -3.85 -22.53 -8.94
C GLU A 52 -2.86 -21.81 -7.99
N ALA A 53 -1.59 -22.20 -7.99
CA ALA A 53 -0.54 -21.55 -7.20
C ALA A 53 -0.30 -20.10 -7.65
N LEU A 54 -0.13 -19.87 -8.96
CA LEU A 54 0.09 -18.52 -9.50
C LEU A 54 -1.08 -17.59 -9.21
N ARG A 55 -2.33 -18.08 -9.37
CA ARG A 55 -3.52 -17.31 -8.97
C ARG A 55 -3.53 -16.97 -7.47
N SER A 56 -3.18 -17.93 -6.62
CA SER A 56 -3.09 -17.67 -5.18
C SER A 56 -2.01 -16.64 -4.84
N LEU A 57 -0.89 -16.65 -5.55
CA LEU A 57 0.18 -15.65 -5.38
C LEU A 57 -0.20 -14.28 -5.97
N GLU A 58 -0.97 -14.26 -7.04
CA GLU A 58 -1.53 -13.04 -7.65
C GLU A 58 -2.54 -12.38 -6.71
N MET A 59 -3.41 -13.16 -6.07
CA MET A 59 -4.37 -12.67 -5.06
C MET A 59 -3.68 -11.99 -3.87
N VAL A 60 -2.47 -12.38 -3.52
CA VAL A 60 -1.68 -11.74 -2.45
C VAL A 60 -0.65 -10.75 -2.98
N GLY A 61 -0.70 -10.40 -4.28
CA GLY A 61 0.16 -9.40 -4.91
C GLY A 61 1.63 -9.81 -5.06
N LEU A 62 1.98 -11.08 -4.77
CA LEU A 62 3.34 -11.58 -4.91
C LEU A 62 3.69 -11.90 -6.39
N VAL A 63 2.70 -12.19 -7.20
CA VAL A 63 2.82 -12.39 -8.64
C VAL A 63 1.92 -11.41 -9.37
N GLU A 64 2.38 -10.90 -10.50
CA GLU A 64 1.64 -10.07 -11.43
C GLU A 64 1.58 -10.78 -12.78
N SER A 65 0.36 -11.05 -13.26
CA SER A 65 0.14 -11.63 -14.58
C SER A 65 -0.02 -10.53 -15.61
N ARG A 66 0.87 -10.49 -16.62
CA ARG A 66 0.81 -9.54 -17.71
C ARG A 66 0.38 -10.26 -18.98
N GLN A 67 -0.71 -9.78 -19.58
CA GLN A 67 -1.28 -10.41 -20.76
C GLN A 67 -0.27 -10.47 -21.92
N GLY A 68 -0.01 -11.69 -22.41
CA GLY A 68 0.95 -11.93 -23.49
C GLY A 68 2.43 -11.93 -23.08
N GLU A 69 2.76 -11.43 -21.89
CA GLU A 69 4.15 -11.35 -21.41
C GLU A 69 4.50 -12.46 -20.41
N GLY A 70 3.52 -12.95 -19.64
CA GLY A 70 3.69 -13.99 -18.63
C GLY A 70 3.55 -13.48 -17.20
N ASN A 71 4.09 -14.25 -16.25
CA ASN A 71 4.01 -13.95 -14.83
C ASN A 71 5.33 -13.38 -14.32
N PHE A 72 5.23 -12.36 -13.47
CA PHE A 72 6.37 -11.66 -12.88
C PHE A 72 6.23 -11.62 -11.37
N ILE A 73 7.36 -11.58 -10.65
CA ILE A 73 7.33 -11.29 -9.22
C ILE A 73 6.86 -9.86 -9.06
N GLY A 74 5.70 -9.74 -8.44
CA GLY A 74 5.02 -8.47 -8.21
C GLY A 74 5.63 -7.69 -7.05
N GLY A 75 5.09 -6.54 -6.79
CA GLY A 75 5.44 -5.68 -5.67
C GLY A 75 4.37 -4.62 -5.46
N ASN A 76 3.25 -4.75 -6.17
CA ASN A 76 2.12 -3.87 -5.99
C ASN A 76 1.15 -4.48 -4.98
N ILE A 77 1.51 -4.39 -3.71
CA ILE A 77 0.71 -4.87 -2.59
C ILE A 77 -0.48 -3.91 -2.31
N ARG A 78 -0.47 -2.70 -2.89
CA ARG A 78 -1.46 -1.64 -2.65
C ARG A 78 -2.91 -2.14 -2.78
N GLY A 79 -3.28 -2.73 -3.92
CA GLY A 79 -4.65 -3.22 -4.13
C GLY A 79 -5.00 -4.47 -3.31
N THR A 80 -4.00 -5.26 -2.93
CA THR A 80 -4.20 -6.57 -2.32
C THR A 80 -4.67 -6.50 -0.86
N PHE A 81 -4.26 -5.47 -0.11
CA PHE A 81 -4.70 -5.26 1.28
C PHE A 81 -5.94 -4.40 1.38
N PHE A 82 -6.12 -3.46 0.46
CA PHE A 82 -7.22 -2.52 0.50
C PHE A 82 -8.59 -3.20 0.37
N GLU A 83 -8.80 -4.02 -0.65
CA GLU A 83 -10.10 -4.66 -0.87
C GLU A 83 -10.55 -5.55 0.30
N PRO A 84 -9.74 -6.51 0.80
CA PRO A 84 -10.13 -7.30 1.96
C PRO A 84 -10.39 -6.45 3.21
N LEU A 85 -9.56 -5.43 3.47
CA LEU A 85 -9.71 -4.55 4.62
C LEU A 85 -10.99 -3.72 4.52
N SER A 86 -11.28 -3.19 3.34
CA SER A 86 -12.51 -2.44 3.04
C SER A 86 -13.76 -3.29 3.26
N VAL A 87 -13.77 -4.52 2.76
CA VAL A 87 -14.88 -5.46 2.99
C VAL A 87 -15.02 -5.80 4.48
N MET A 88 -13.92 -6.06 5.17
CA MET A 88 -13.95 -6.34 6.62
C MET A 88 -14.46 -5.14 7.41
N PHE A 89 -14.06 -3.93 7.06
CA PHE A 89 -14.53 -2.69 7.69
C PHE A 89 -16.04 -2.54 7.51
N MET A 90 -16.56 -2.74 6.29
CA MET A 90 -18.01 -2.71 6.02
C MET A 90 -18.79 -3.79 6.79
N LEU A 91 -18.30 -5.03 6.81
CA LEU A 91 -18.97 -6.14 7.48
C LEU A 91 -19.06 -5.96 9.00
N ASN A 92 -18.11 -5.25 9.58
CA ASN A 92 -18.10 -4.94 11.00
C ASN A 92 -18.77 -3.60 11.35
N HIS A 93 -19.49 -2.99 10.41
CA HIS A 93 -20.13 -1.68 10.59
C HIS A 93 -19.12 -0.62 11.11
N GLY A 94 -17.92 -0.61 10.53
CA GLY A 94 -16.83 0.27 10.95
C GLY A 94 -17.23 1.74 10.91
N ASP A 95 -16.83 2.48 11.94
CA ASP A 95 -17.07 3.92 12.00
C ASP A 95 -15.94 4.66 11.22
N PRO A 96 -16.26 5.55 10.30
CA PRO A 96 -15.25 6.39 9.64
C PRO A 96 -14.30 7.11 10.60
N ARG A 97 -14.73 7.37 11.84
CA ARG A 97 -13.86 7.93 12.89
C ARG A 97 -12.70 7.02 13.28
N ASP A 98 -12.88 5.70 13.20
CA ASP A 98 -11.80 4.73 13.49
C ASP A 98 -10.66 4.87 12.47
N ILE A 99 -10.99 5.20 11.20
CA ILE A 99 -9.99 5.46 10.15
C ILE A 99 -9.20 6.73 10.46
N LEU A 100 -9.87 7.80 10.91
CA LEU A 100 -9.22 9.05 11.29
C LEU A 100 -8.32 8.89 12.52
N GLU A 101 -8.77 8.15 13.53
CA GLU A 101 -7.98 7.87 14.73
C GLU A 101 -6.71 7.08 14.38
N LEU A 102 -6.83 6.04 13.54
CA LEU A 102 -5.70 5.25 13.09
C LEU A 102 -4.71 6.10 12.26
N ARG A 103 -5.24 6.96 11.38
CA ARG A 103 -4.45 7.89 10.59
C ARG A 103 -3.64 8.83 11.50
N MET A 104 -4.29 9.46 12.50
CA MET A 104 -3.62 10.34 13.45
C MET A 104 -2.45 9.65 14.16
N VAL A 105 -2.65 8.42 14.62
CA VAL A 105 -1.59 7.65 15.30
C VAL A 105 -0.39 7.42 14.38
N ILE A 106 -0.62 7.05 13.12
CA ILE A 106 0.46 6.72 12.19
C ILE A 106 1.15 7.99 11.68
N GLU A 107 0.41 9.03 11.32
CA GLU A 107 0.97 10.25 10.72
C GLU A 107 1.81 11.07 11.70
N VAL A 108 1.38 11.18 12.95
CA VAL A 108 2.16 11.87 14.00
C VAL A 108 3.53 11.21 14.19
N GLU A 109 3.54 9.90 14.29
CA GLU A 109 4.81 9.17 14.42
C GLU A 109 5.63 9.17 13.12
N ALA A 110 4.99 9.13 11.97
CA ALA A 110 5.66 9.25 10.68
C ALA A 110 6.36 10.60 10.55
N ALA A 111 5.70 11.71 10.90
CA ALA A 111 6.28 13.04 10.90
C ALA A 111 7.47 13.14 11.85
N SER A 112 7.34 12.60 13.08
CA SER A 112 8.45 12.56 14.04
C SER A 112 9.65 11.78 13.52
N LEU A 113 9.43 10.63 12.89
CA LEU A 113 10.49 9.82 12.29
C LEU A 113 11.13 10.51 11.09
N ALA A 114 10.32 11.13 10.22
CA ALA A 114 10.79 11.89 9.07
C ALA A 114 11.70 13.06 9.50
N ALA A 115 11.26 13.86 10.48
CA ALA A 115 12.05 14.96 11.03
C ALA A 115 13.40 14.49 11.61
N LYS A 116 13.41 13.36 12.34
CA LYS A 116 14.64 12.76 12.85
C LYS A 116 15.59 12.36 11.72
N ARG A 117 15.08 11.74 10.65
CA ARG A 117 15.90 11.34 9.50
C ARG A 117 16.47 12.51 8.73
N VAL A 118 15.64 13.50 8.43
CA VAL A 118 16.09 14.75 7.80
C VAL A 118 17.25 15.37 8.58
N LYS A 119 17.10 15.48 9.91
CA LYS A 119 18.13 16.03 10.78
C LYS A 119 19.41 15.19 10.81
N MET A 120 19.31 13.86 10.84
CA MET A 120 20.47 12.97 10.96
C MET A 120 21.20 12.78 9.65
N GLU A 121 20.49 12.76 8.53
CA GLU A 121 21.03 12.41 7.21
C GLU A 121 21.29 13.65 6.34
N GLY A 122 20.92 14.87 6.79
CA GLY A 122 21.11 16.10 6.04
C GLY A 122 20.29 16.16 4.75
N ARG A 123 19.05 15.66 4.77
CA ARG A 123 18.19 15.50 3.58
C ARG A 123 17.49 16.81 3.20
N GLU A 124 18.26 17.81 2.83
CA GLU A 124 17.75 19.16 2.46
C GLU A 124 16.84 19.13 1.24
N GLU A 125 17.05 18.19 0.33
CA GLU A 125 16.22 18.02 -0.87
C GLU A 125 14.78 17.63 -0.52
N ASP A 126 14.59 16.76 0.48
CA ASP A 126 13.25 16.38 0.94
C ASP A 126 12.51 17.58 1.57
N ILE A 127 13.22 18.43 2.32
CA ILE A 127 12.63 19.67 2.87
C ILE A 127 12.19 20.59 1.73
N LYS A 128 12.99 20.72 0.67
CA LYS A 128 12.63 21.52 -0.49
C LYS A 128 11.39 20.96 -1.18
N GLU A 129 11.33 19.64 -1.41
CA GLU A 129 10.15 19.00 -2.01
C GLU A 129 8.89 19.19 -1.15
N LEU A 130 8.99 19.08 0.18
CA LEU A 130 7.87 19.37 1.09
C LEU A 130 7.39 20.80 0.96
N ASN A 131 8.32 21.77 0.92
CA ASN A 131 7.97 23.19 0.72
C ASN A 131 7.32 23.44 -0.65
N ASP A 132 7.78 22.77 -1.71
CA ASP A 132 7.18 22.86 -3.04
C ASP A 132 5.74 22.29 -3.05
N ILE A 133 5.50 21.20 -2.32
CA ILE A 133 4.16 20.62 -2.16
C ILE A 133 3.26 21.58 -1.36
N LEU A 134 3.76 22.15 -0.25
CA LEU A 134 3.02 23.15 0.54
C LEU A 134 2.66 24.39 -0.29
N GLN A 135 3.58 24.86 -1.13
CA GLN A 135 3.29 25.99 -2.03
C GLN A 135 2.16 25.64 -3.01
N LYS A 136 2.20 24.46 -3.63
CA LYS A 136 1.11 23.98 -4.49
C LYS A 136 -0.22 23.87 -3.74
N LEU A 137 -0.19 23.38 -2.50
CA LEU A 137 -1.39 23.28 -1.66
C LEU A 137 -2.02 24.65 -1.42
N ARG A 138 -1.20 25.69 -1.21
CA ARG A 138 -1.65 27.06 -1.04
C ARG A 138 -2.29 27.63 -2.32
N GLU A 139 -1.76 27.28 -3.48
CA GLU A 139 -2.18 27.77 -4.79
C GLU A 139 -3.37 26.97 -5.38
N ALA A 140 -3.75 25.87 -4.74
CA ALA A 140 -4.82 25.00 -5.21
C ALA A 140 -6.14 25.77 -5.45
N SER A 141 -6.68 25.64 -6.65
CA SER A 141 -7.82 26.40 -7.13
C SER A 141 -9.17 25.79 -6.78
N ASN A 142 -9.20 24.51 -6.47
CA ASN A 142 -10.42 23.75 -6.14
C ASN A 142 -10.14 22.66 -5.10
N GLU A 143 -11.20 22.06 -4.58
CA GLU A 143 -11.15 21.07 -3.51
C GLU A 143 -10.47 19.77 -3.95
N GLU A 144 -10.74 19.30 -5.16
CA GLU A 144 -10.15 18.07 -5.71
C GLU A 144 -8.62 18.21 -5.82
N GLU A 145 -8.16 19.32 -6.36
CA GLU A 145 -6.73 19.64 -6.45
C GLU A 145 -6.09 19.74 -5.06
N SER A 146 -6.71 20.47 -4.14
CA SER A 146 -6.25 20.60 -2.75
C SER A 146 -6.15 19.23 -2.06
N SER A 147 -7.16 18.38 -2.22
CA SER A 147 -7.18 17.03 -1.64
C SER A 147 -6.07 16.14 -2.20
N ASN A 148 -5.81 16.20 -3.50
CA ASN A 148 -4.73 15.43 -4.12
C ASN A 148 -3.35 15.90 -3.66
N ILE A 149 -3.15 17.20 -3.48
CA ILE A 149 -1.87 17.75 -3.01
C ILE A 149 -1.67 17.44 -1.52
N ASP A 150 -2.72 17.53 -0.71
CA ASP A 150 -2.71 17.12 0.69
C ASP A 150 -2.25 15.65 0.85
N LEU A 151 -2.82 14.76 0.03
CA LEU A 151 -2.41 13.36 0.00
C LEU A 151 -0.92 13.19 -0.37
N GLN A 152 -0.43 13.99 -1.34
CA GLN A 152 0.98 13.96 -1.73
C GLN A 152 1.89 14.40 -0.57
N LEU A 153 1.49 15.40 0.24
CA LEU A 153 2.24 15.84 1.41
C LEU A 153 2.40 14.71 2.42
N HIS A 154 1.30 14.07 2.82
CA HIS A 154 1.33 12.95 3.76
C HIS A 154 2.12 11.76 3.22
N TYR A 155 2.00 11.47 1.93
CA TYR A 155 2.78 10.44 1.28
C TYR A 155 4.28 10.76 1.30
N LYS A 156 4.67 12.01 0.99
CA LYS A 156 6.08 12.44 1.02
C LYS A 156 6.67 12.34 2.44
N ILE A 157 5.93 12.76 3.46
CA ILE A 157 6.36 12.60 4.86
C ILE A 157 6.60 11.11 5.18
N SER A 158 5.69 10.24 4.76
CA SER A 158 5.85 8.80 4.99
C SER A 158 7.05 8.20 4.25
N GLU A 159 7.34 8.67 3.03
CA GLU A 159 8.51 8.28 2.23
C GLU A 159 9.81 8.67 2.93
N ILE A 160 9.89 9.88 3.49
CA ILE A 160 11.05 10.36 4.23
C ILE A 160 11.36 9.47 5.44
N THR A 161 10.37 8.82 6.04
CA THR A 161 10.62 7.84 7.11
C THR A 161 11.52 6.69 6.66
N GLY A 162 11.56 6.37 5.36
CA GLY A 162 12.25 5.20 4.81
C GLY A 162 11.69 3.88 5.32
N ASN A 163 10.52 3.90 5.98
CA ASN A 163 9.86 2.70 6.47
C ASN A 163 8.75 2.28 5.51
N TYR A 164 9.03 1.25 4.72
CA TYR A 164 8.10 0.73 3.72
C TYR A 164 6.73 0.35 4.30
N LEU A 165 6.69 -0.19 5.54
CA LEU A 165 5.43 -0.57 6.17
C LEU A 165 4.57 0.66 6.54
N ILE A 166 5.18 1.75 6.99
CA ILE A 166 4.46 3.01 7.25
C ILE A 166 3.85 3.54 5.95
N MET A 167 4.64 3.58 4.87
CA MET A 167 4.16 4.01 3.55
C MET A 167 2.97 3.16 3.07
N MET A 168 3.09 1.85 3.17
CA MET A 168 2.05 0.91 2.74
C MET A 168 0.76 1.05 3.57
N LEU A 169 0.89 1.21 4.88
CA LEU A 169 -0.26 1.39 5.77
C LEU A 169 -0.97 2.72 5.51
N LEU A 170 -0.24 3.82 5.39
CA LEU A 170 -0.83 5.12 5.09
C LEU A 170 -1.54 5.15 3.74
N ASP A 171 -0.94 4.54 2.72
CA ASP A 171 -1.57 4.39 1.41
C ASP A 171 -2.90 3.60 1.48
N THR A 172 -2.91 2.49 2.24
CA THR A 172 -4.11 1.67 2.45
C THR A 172 -5.20 2.45 3.22
N ILE A 173 -4.81 3.16 4.27
CA ILE A 173 -5.72 3.98 5.10
C ILE A 173 -6.28 5.15 4.29
N SER A 174 -5.45 5.81 3.46
CA SER A 174 -5.88 6.89 2.58
C SER A 174 -6.94 6.41 1.58
N SER A 175 -6.76 5.22 1.00
CA SER A 175 -7.76 4.62 0.11
C SER A 175 -9.08 4.29 0.83
N LEU A 176 -9.01 3.85 2.10
CA LEU A 176 -10.21 3.70 2.95
C LEU A 176 -10.90 5.04 3.20
N MET A 177 -10.13 6.08 3.49
CA MET A 177 -10.66 7.44 3.65
C MET A 177 -11.40 7.93 2.42
N GLU A 178 -10.80 7.81 1.24
CA GLU A 178 -11.45 8.19 -0.01
C GLU A 178 -12.80 7.49 -0.17
N THR A 179 -12.85 6.19 0.09
CA THR A 179 -14.08 5.39 -0.08
C THR A 179 -15.17 5.72 0.93
N PHE A 180 -14.82 5.97 2.21
CA PHE A 180 -15.79 6.05 3.31
C PHE A 180 -16.00 7.48 3.84
N ILE A 181 -15.11 8.42 3.54
CA ILE A 181 -15.13 9.79 4.10
C ILE A 181 -15.27 10.88 3.01
N GLU A 182 -15.34 10.50 1.74
CA GLU A 182 -15.46 11.44 0.61
C GLU A 182 -16.57 12.49 0.83
N SER A 183 -17.69 12.07 1.43
CA SER A 183 -18.79 12.97 1.81
C SER A 183 -18.51 13.86 3.02
N ALA A 184 -17.59 13.51 3.90
CA ALA A 184 -17.26 14.30 5.09
C ALA A 184 -16.27 15.44 4.80
N ARG A 185 -15.34 15.23 3.86
CA ARG A 185 -14.36 16.25 3.42
C ARG A 185 -15.05 17.45 2.77
N GLY A 186 -16.06 17.19 1.92
CA GLY A 186 -16.88 18.26 1.32
C GLY A 186 -17.58 19.15 2.34
N MET A 187 -17.90 18.64 3.53
CA MET A 187 -18.50 19.43 4.59
C MET A 187 -17.50 20.31 5.36
N ILE A 188 -16.24 19.89 5.47
CA ILE A 188 -15.21 20.58 6.26
C ILE A 188 -14.58 21.73 5.46
N LEU A 189 -14.43 21.59 4.14
CA LEU A 189 -13.70 22.55 3.30
C LEU A 189 -14.58 23.63 2.63
N VAL A 190 -15.88 23.64 2.91
CA VAL A 190 -16.79 24.68 2.40
C VAL A 190 -16.45 26.08 2.97
N ASP A 191 -15.75 26.14 4.12
CA ASP A 191 -15.39 27.40 4.77
C ASP A 191 -13.94 27.79 4.46
N SER A 192 -13.73 29.00 3.94
CA SER A 192 -12.41 29.56 3.62
C SER A 192 -11.49 29.67 4.85
N GLU A 193 -12.06 29.89 6.04
CA GLU A 193 -11.33 29.94 7.31
C GLU A 193 -10.70 28.56 7.65
N ASN A 194 -11.38 27.48 7.30
CA ASN A 194 -10.86 26.12 7.47
C ASN A 194 -9.68 25.81 6.54
N LYS A 195 -9.65 26.40 5.33
CA LYS A 195 -8.52 26.20 4.39
C LYS A 195 -7.23 26.83 4.90
N GLU A 196 -7.30 28.07 5.41
CA GLU A 196 -6.11 28.75 5.96
C GLU A 196 -5.62 28.04 7.23
N LYS A 197 -6.53 27.57 8.06
CA LYS A 197 -6.19 26.79 9.24
C LYS A 197 -5.50 25.48 8.87
N LEU A 198 -6.05 24.73 7.92
CA LEU A 198 -5.47 23.47 7.43
C LEU A 198 -4.05 23.71 6.87
N PHE A 199 -3.86 24.74 6.06
CA PHE A 199 -2.53 25.10 5.54
C PHE A 199 -1.55 25.43 6.66
N SER A 200 -1.96 26.23 7.65
CA SER A 200 -1.12 26.59 8.80
C SER A 200 -0.75 25.36 9.64
N GLU A 201 -1.67 24.43 9.83
CA GLU A 201 -1.40 23.18 10.54
C GLU A 201 -0.38 22.31 9.80
N HIS A 202 -0.49 22.19 8.49
CA HIS A 202 0.48 21.46 7.66
C HIS A 202 1.87 22.10 7.63
N GLN A 203 1.93 23.43 7.66
CA GLN A 203 3.22 24.16 7.71
C GLN A 203 3.97 23.93 9.04
N ASN A 204 3.27 23.55 10.09
CA ASN A 204 3.85 23.30 11.41
C ASN A 204 4.33 21.85 11.63
N ILE A 205 4.09 20.96 10.66
CA ILE A 205 4.60 19.60 10.67
C ILE A 205 6.05 19.55 10.21
#